data_e5c95966c3dc0c4bf593ca3b401acec0
#
_entry.id   e5c95966c3dc0c4bf593ca3b401acec0
#
_cell.length_a   1.000
_cell.length_b   1.000
_cell.length_c   1.000
_cell.angle_alpha   90.00
_cell.angle_beta   90.00
_cell.angle_gamma   90.00
#
_symmetry.space_group_name_H-M   'P 1'
#
loop_
_entity.id
_entity.type
_entity.pdbx_description
1 polymer ?
#
loop_
_entity_poly.entity_id
_entity_poly.type
_entity_poly.pdbx_seq_one_letter_code
_entity_poly.pdbx_strand_id
1 'polypeptide(L)'
;ENPIQFNNNVQPVLLICDQQVQLGAEDVGQTSWITGWGEDEGTANNPNQLQVVDVPITATSNYGGNQIDADMIMAGFSNGGYDSCQGDSGGPMVVLASDEQTYLQVGIVSWGYGCAEAGYPGVYARVSYFIDWICSNTNGDVCANEQEFCNANAVFGCTDPIAENYNLDATLDDGSCEYILGCTD
;
A
#
# COMPACT_ATOMS: atom_id res chain seq x y z
N GLU A 1 -25.09 17.91 0.22
CA GLU A 1 -24.55 17.06 1.29
C GLU A 1 -23.62 17.91 2.17
N ASN A 2 -23.66 17.69 3.47
CA ASN A 2 -22.74 18.39 4.36
C ASN A 2 -21.36 17.70 4.29
N PRO A 3 -20.26 18.44 4.21
CA PRO A 3 -18.93 17.85 4.22
C PRO A 3 -18.68 17.12 5.55
N ILE A 4 -17.87 16.05 5.48
CA ILE A 4 -17.42 15.33 6.68
C ILE A 4 -16.65 16.30 7.57
N GLN A 5 -16.99 16.33 8.86
CA GLN A 5 -16.27 17.13 9.85
C GLN A 5 -15.20 16.27 10.49
N PHE A 6 -13.93 16.61 10.25
CA PHE A 6 -12.80 15.92 10.88
C PHE A 6 -12.70 16.28 12.37
N ASN A 7 -12.32 15.30 13.18
CA ASN A 7 -12.12 15.42 14.64
C ASN A 7 -11.18 14.29 15.10
N ASN A 8 -10.94 14.17 16.39
CA ASN A 8 -10.00 13.17 16.91
C ASN A 8 -10.39 11.70 16.61
N ASN A 9 -11.63 11.44 16.23
CA ASN A 9 -12.12 10.09 15.91
C ASN A 9 -12.39 9.89 14.42
N VAL A 10 -12.33 10.95 13.61
CA VAL A 10 -12.59 10.92 12.17
C VAL A 10 -11.51 11.73 11.50
N GLN A 11 -10.56 11.05 10.89
CA GLN A 11 -9.43 11.63 10.18
C GLN A 11 -9.33 11.04 8.77
N PRO A 12 -8.78 11.79 7.80
CA PRO A 12 -8.41 11.19 6.52
C PRO A 12 -7.34 10.11 6.75
N VAL A 13 -7.42 9.02 6.00
CA VAL A 13 -6.29 8.09 5.90
C VAL A 13 -5.17 8.75 5.11
N LEU A 14 -3.92 8.53 5.51
CA LEU A 14 -2.77 8.99 4.75
C LEU A 14 -2.56 8.10 3.51
N LEU A 15 -2.09 8.68 2.42
CA LEU A 15 -1.64 7.92 1.27
C LEU A 15 -0.21 7.42 1.50
N ILE A 16 0.14 6.32 0.86
CA ILE A 16 1.50 5.78 0.93
C ILE A 16 2.49 6.73 0.24
N CYS A 17 3.69 6.82 0.76
CA CYS A 17 4.81 7.56 0.17
C CYS A 17 6.00 6.65 -0.13
N ASP A 18 6.92 7.13 -0.97
CA ASP A 18 8.09 6.37 -1.42
C ASP A 18 8.92 5.80 -0.27
N GLN A 19 9.09 6.55 0.81
CA GLN A 19 9.81 6.07 1.99
C GLN A 19 9.14 4.81 2.58
N GLN A 20 7.83 4.80 2.73
CA GLN A 20 7.13 3.66 3.29
C GLN A 20 7.14 2.46 2.34
N VAL A 21 7.16 2.70 1.02
CA VAL A 21 7.41 1.64 0.02
C VAL A 21 8.79 1.02 0.23
N GLN A 22 9.83 1.84 0.41
CA GLN A 22 11.21 1.37 0.68
C GLN A 22 11.32 0.62 2.02
N LEU A 23 10.49 0.94 2.99
CA LEU A 23 10.39 0.26 4.29
C LEU A 23 9.51 -1.01 4.25
N GLY A 24 9.06 -1.42 3.07
CA GLY A 24 8.36 -2.68 2.86
C GLY A 24 6.84 -2.62 3.04
N ALA A 25 6.23 -1.45 3.06
CA ALA A 25 4.78 -1.30 3.21
C ALA A 25 3.97 -1.99 2.10
N GLU A 26 4.57 -2.22 0.93
CA GLU A 26 3.98 -2.95 -0.19
C GLU A 26 4.66 -4.31 -0.45
N ASP A 27 5.49 -4.79 0.46
CA ASP A 27 6.20 -6.05 0.28
C ASP A 27 5.26 -7.26 0.31
N VAL A 28 5.66 -8.29 -0.42
CA VAL A 28 4.97 -9.60 -0.39
C VAL A 28 4.96 -10.16 1.02
N GLY A 29 3.77 -10.47 1.52
CA GLY A 29 3.55 -10.95 2.89
C GLY A 29 3.12 -9.86 3.87
N GLN A 30 3.24 -8.58 3.52
CA GLN A 30 2.70 -7.49 4.33
C GLN A 30 1.20 -7.66 4.48
N THR A 31 0.70 -7.59 5.72
CA THR A 31 -0.74 -7.65 5.98
C THR A 31 -1.41 -6.35 5.53
N SER A 32 -2.46 -6.49 4.73
CA SER A 32 -3.33 -5.40 4.34
C SER A 32 -4.75 -5.62 4.85
N TRP A 33 -5.47 -4.53 5.11
CA TRP A 33 -6.87 -4.54 5.54
C TRP A 33 -7.74 -3.87 4.49
N ILE A 34 -8.83 -4.53 4.14
CA ILE A 34 -9.85 -4.01 3.23
C ILE A 34 -11.15 -3.87 4.00
N THR A 35 -11.85 -2.76 3.81
CA THR A 35 -13.13 -2.51 4.46
C THR A 35 -14.21 -2.17 3.45
N GLY A 36 -15.41 -2.69 3.67
CA GLY A 36 -16.52 -2.39 2.78
C GLY A 36 -17.85 -2.98 3.21
N TRP A 37 -18.86 -2.77 2.38
CA TRP A 37 -20.19 -3.32 2.48
C TRP A 37 -20.53 -4.19 1.27
N GLY A 38 -19.51 -4.74 0.61
CA GLY A 38 -19.67 -5.66 -0.50
C GLY A 38 -20.29 -6.98 -0.07
N GLU A 39 -20.53 -7.87 -1.05
CA GLU A 39 -21.10 -9.19 -0.81
C GLU A 39 -20.26 -9.98 0.21
N ASP A 40 -20.93 -10.62 1.16
CA ASP A 40 -20.37 -11.43 2.22
C ASP A 40 -20.63 -12.92 1.97
N GLU A 41 -19.64 -13.79 2.27
CA GLU A 41 -19.71 -15.26 2.19
C GLU A 41 -20.26 -15.83 0.87
N GLY A 42 -20.09 -15.12 -0.26
CA GLY A 42 -20.62 -15.55 -1.56
C GLY A 42 -22.15 -15.52 -1.63
N THR A 43 -22.80 -14.87 -0.69
CA THR A 43 -24.23 -14.57 -0.74
C THR A 43 -24.41 -13.22 -1.43
N ALA A 44 -25.37 -13.11 -2.35
CA ALA A 44 -25.70 -11.83 -3.01
C ALA A 44 -26.36 -10.81 -2.04
N ASN A 45 -26.01 -10.86 -0.77
CA ASN A 45 -26.54 -10.00 0.28
C ASN A 45 -25.43 -9.13 0.86
N ASN A 46 -25.56 -7.84 0.71
CA ASN A 46 -24.66 -6.88 1.31
C ASN A 46 -24.91 -6.80 2.82
N PRO A 47 -23.85 -6.82 3.65
CA PRO A 47 -23.99 -6.70 5.10
C PRO A 47 -24.51 -5.33 5.52
N ASN A 48 -25.28 -5.28 6.62
CA ASN A 48 -25.74 -4.01 7.19
C ASN A 48 -24.66 -3.30 8.03
N GLN A 49 -23.61 -4.01 8.40
CA GLN A 49 -22.48 -3.49 9.17
C GLN A 49 -21.23 -3.50 8.29
N LEU A 50 -20.39 -2.47 8.44
CA LEU A 50 -19.08 -2.43 7.79
C LEU A 50 -18.29 -3.69 8.14
N GLN A 51 -17.79 -4.36 7.14
CA GLN A 51 -16.92 -5.53 7.28
C GLN A 51 -15.45 -5.11 7.11
N VAL A 52 -14.57 -5.94 7.66
CA VAL A 52 -13.12 -5.83 7.46
C VAL A 52 -12.55 -7.23 7.21
N VAL A 53 -11.61 -7.31 6.28
CA VAL A 53 -10.82 -8.51 6.04
C VAL A 53 -9.35 -8.14 6.02
N ASP A 54 -8.51 -9.01 6.59
CA ASP A 54 -7.06 -8.92 6.50
C ASP A 54 -6.53 -10.00 5.57
N VAL A 55 -5.72 -9.59 4.59
CA VAL A 55 -5.10 -10.46 3.59
C VAL A 55 -3.67 -10.00 3.31
N PRO A 56 -2.75 -10.94 3.02
CA PRO A 56 -1.36 -10.58 2.69
C PRO A 56 -1.26 -10.01 1.28
N ILE A 57 -0.38 -9.02 1.08
CA ILE A 57 0.07 -8.61 -0.24
C ILE A 57 0.79 -9.79 -0.90
N THR A 58 0.54 -10.03 -2.18
CA THR A 58 1.09 -11.15 -2.94
C THR A 58 1.95 -10.68 -4.11
N ALA A 59 2.80 -11.59 -4.60
CA ALA A 59 3.59 -11.32 -5.79
C ALA A 59 2.71 -11.15 -7.03
N THR A 60 3.03 -10.19 -7.87
CA THR A 60 2.29 -9.85 -9.10
C THR A 60 2.53 -10.82 -10.26
N SER A 61 3.30 -11.89 -10.08
CA SER A 61 3.56 -12.90 -11.10
C SER A 61 2.49 -13.98 -11.11
N ASN A 62 1.90 -14.23 -12.29
CA ASN A 62 1.00 -15.36 -12.58
C ASN A 62 -0.47 -15.21 -12.15
N TYR A 63 -1.17 -14.20 -12.66
CA TYR A 63 -2.60 -14.09 -12.50
C TYR A 63 -3.36 -14.74 -13.67
N GLY A 64 -3.51 -16.08 -13.63
CA GLY A 64 -4.34 -16.80 -14.63
C GLY A 64 -3.97 -16.53 -16.11
N GLY A 65 -2.72 -16.17 -16.38
CA GLY A 65 -2.25 -15.80 -17.72
C GLY A 65 -2.44 -14.31 -18.08
N ASN A 66 -3.00 -13.50 -17.16
CA ASN A 66 -3.06 -12.05 -17.34
C ASN A 66 -1.81 -11.39 -16.80
N GLN A 67 -1.41 -10.32 -17.46
CA GLN A 67 -0.34 -9.45 -16.99
C GLN A 67 -0.88 -8.55 -15.89
N ILE A 68 -0.13 -8.47 -14.80
CA ILE A 68 -0.32 -7.47 -13.74
C ILE A 68 0.75 -6.41 -13.94
N ASP A 69 0.32 -5.22 -14.30
CA ASP A 69 1.21 -4.09 -14.58
C ASP A 69 1.62 -3.37 -13.29
N ALA A 70 2.58 -2.44 -13.39
CA ALA A 70 3.14 -1.74 -12.24
C ALA A 70 2.12 -0.87 -11.48
N ASP A 71 1.04 -0.47 -12.15
CA ASP A 71 -0.07 0.30 -11.58
C ASP A 71 -1.06 -0.54 -10.75
N MET A 72 -0.78 -1.85 -10.61
CA MET A 72 -1.59 -2.79 -9.87
C MET A 72 -0.82 -3.40 -8.69
N ILE A 73 -1.54 -3.74 -7.62
CA ILE A 73 -1.05 -4.50 -6.48
C ILE A 73 -2.06 -5.59 -6.17
N MET A 74 -1.60 -6.76 -5.74
CA MET A 74 -2.48 -7.88 -5.41
C MET A 74 -2.40 -8.23 -3.94
N ALA A 75 -3.54 -8.64 -3.37
CA ALA A 75 -3.60 -9.16 -2.01
C ALA A 75 -4.61 -10.30 -1.91
N GLY A 76 -4.29 -11.31 -1.09
CA GLY A 76 -5.12 -12.50 -0.90
C GLY A 76 -4.30 -13.71 -0.49
N PHE A 77 -4.98 -14.76 -0.05
CA PHE A 77 -4.37 -16.03 0.27
C PHE A 77 -4.30 -16.94 -0.96
N SER A 78 -3.22 -17.69 -1.13
CA SER A 78 -3.04 -18.62 -2.26
C SER A 78 -4.10 -19.71 -2.33
N ASN A 79 -4.67 -20.08 -1.20
CA ASN A 79 -5.77 -21.06 -1.07
C ASN A 79 -7.16 -20.42 -1.08
N GLY A 80 -7.25 -19.10 -1.29
CA GLY A 80 -8.50 -18.36 -1.24
C GLY A 80 -9.08 -18.24 0.17
N GLY A 81 -10.38 -18.01 0.26
CA GLY A 81 -11.14 -18.00 1.52
C GLY A 81 -11.49 -16.61 2.03
N TYR A 82 -10.66 -15.60 1.78
CA TYR A 82 -10.89 -14.21 2.18
C TYR A 82 -10.48 -13.26 1.06
N ASP A 83 -11.34 -12.26 0.78
CA ASP A 83 -11.13 -11.28 -0.29
C ASP A 83 -12.07 -10.08 -0.10
N SER A 84 -11.89 -9.04 -0.92
CA SER A 84 -12.93 -8.07 -1.26
C SER A 84 -13.87 -8.65 -2.31
N CYS A 85 -15.12 -8.19 -2.38
CA CYS A 85 -16.11 -8.76 -3.29
C CYS A 85 -16.95 -7.68 -3.99
N GLN A 86 -18.02 -8.10 -4.67
CA GLN A 86 -18.91 -7.22 -5.41
C GLN A 86 -19.54 -6.17 -4.47
N GLY A 87 -19.35 -4.90 -4.79
CA GLY A 87 -19.80 -3.78 -3.97
C GLY A 87 -18.69 -3.10 -3.16
N ASP A 88 -17.50 -3.72 -3.01
CA ASP A 88 -16.33 -3.11 -2.39
C ASP A 88 -15.51 -2.24 -3.36
N SER A 89 -15.80 -2.32 -4.66
CA SER A 89 -15.10 -1.58 -5.72
C SER A 89 -14.96 -0.09 -5.40
N GLY A 90 -13.74 0.45 -5.51
CA GLY A 90 -13.41 1.83 -5.15
C GLY A 90 -13.13 2.02 -3.64
N GLY A 91 -13.32 0.98 -2.82
CA GLY A 91 -12.98 0.99 -1.41
C GLY A 91 -11.47 0.92 -1.14
N PRO A 92 -11.04 1.25 0.11
CA PRO A 92 -9.64 1.32 0.47
C PRO A 92 -9.04 -0.05 0.78
N MET A 93 -7.77 -0.23 0.39
CA MET A 93 -6.86 -1.20 0.98
C MET A 93 -5.76 -0.45 1.72
N VAL A 94 -5.59 -0.75 3.00
CA VAL A 94 -4.63 -0.08 3.88
C VAL A 94 -3.64 -1.05 4.49
N VAL A 95 -2.46 -0.55 4.84
CA VAL A 95 -1.42 -1.27 5.61
C VAL A 95 -1.03 -0.44 6.83
N LEU A 96 -0.40 -1.07 7.83
CA LEU A 96 0.28 -0.33 8.89
C LEU A 96 1.64 0.18 8.39
N ALA A 97 1.92 1.43 8.66
CA ALA A 97 3.23 2.02 8.44
C ALA A 97 4.29 1.41 9.36
N SER A 98 5.53 1.75 9.12
CA SER A 98 6.68 1.27 9.92
C SER A 98 6.63 1.67 11.40
N ASP A 99 5.81 2.65 11.78
CA ASP A 99 5.56 3.05 13.18
C ASP A 99 4.57 2.12 13.91
N GLU A 100 3.97 1.14 13.22
CA GLU A 100 2.96 0.21 13.73
C GLU A 100 1.71 0.88 14.34
N GLN A 101 1.42 2.12 13.99
CA GLN A 101 0.30 2.91 14.52
C GLN A 101 -0.51 3.59 13.42
N THR A 102 0.16 4.05 12.37
CA THR A 102 -0.44 4.81 11.29
C THR A 102 -0.88 3.88 10.16
N TYR A 103 -2.12 4.02 9.71
CA TYR A 103 -2.60 3.34 8.51
C TYR A 103 -2.33 4.17 7.27
N LEU A 104 -1.82 3.51 6.22
CA LEU A 104 -1.54 4.09 4.92
C LEU A 104 -2.40 3.41 3.86
N GLN A 105 -3.04 4.19 3.00
CA GLN A 105 -3.75 3.64 1.86
C GLN A 105 -2.75 3.28 0.75
N VAL A 106 -2.71 2.00 0.40
CA VAL A 106 -1.79 1.42 -0.60
C VAL A 106 -2.53 0.96 -1.85
N GLY A 107 -3.84 0.72 -1.74
CA GLY A 107 -4.64 0.21 -2.84
C GLY A 107 -6.07 0.73 -2.86
N ILE A 108 -6.70 0.58 -4.03
CA ILE A 108 -8.13 0.81 -4.24
C ILE A 108 -8.70 -0.44 -4.88
N VAL A 109 -9.76 -1.02 -4.28
CA VAL A 109 -10.43 -2.23 -4.79
C VAL A 109 -10.83 -2.05 -6.25
N SER A 110 -10.36 -2.93 -7.13
CA SER A 110 -10.52 -2.79 -8.57
C SER A 110 -11.20 -4.00 -9.22
N TRP A 111 -10.54 -5.15 -9.31
CA TRP A 111 -11.08 -6.30 -10.01
C TRP A 111 -10.52 -7.63 -9.48
N GLY A 112 -11.12 -8.76 -9.92
CA GLY A 112 -10.67 -10.11 -9.61
C GLY A 112 -11.45 -11.14 -10.40
N TYR A 113 -11.01 -12.41 -10.38
CA TYR A 113 -11.75 -13.55 -10.87
C TYR A 113 -12.57 -14.19 -9.73
N GLY A 114 -13.85 -13.82 -9.63
CA GLY A 114 -14.68 -14.18 -8.48
C GLY A 114 -14.28 -13.42 -7.23
N CYS A 115 -14.54 -13.99 -6.05
CA CYS A 115 -14.12 -13.49 -4.75
C CYS A 115 -13.57 -14.66 -3.96
N ALA A 116 -12.44 -14.48 -3.29
CA ALA A 116 -11.77 -15.48 -2.46
C ALA A 116 -11.45 -16.82 -3.16
N GLU A 117 -11.31 -16.81 -4.48
CA GLU A 117 -11.00 -18.00 -5.26
C GLU A 117 -9.51 -18.38 -5.10
N ALA A 118 -9.24 -19.66 -4.90
CA ALA A 118 -7.88 -20.17 -4.78
C ALA A 118 -7.05 -19.88 -6.03
N GLY A 119 -5.89 -19.26 -5.87
CA GLY A 119 -5.01 -18.86 -6.97
C GLY A 119 -5.40 -17.56 -7.69
N TYR A 120 -6.45 -16.88 -7.22
CA TYR A 120 -6.92 -15.62 -7.79
C TYR A 120 -7.11 -14.55 -6.70
N PRO A 121 -6.01 -14.00 -6.17
CA PRO A 121 -6.09 -12.90 -5.20
C PRO A 121 -6.75 -11.66 -5.82
N GLY A 122 -7.32 -10.81 -5.00
CA GLY A 122 -7.87 -9.52 -5.43
C GLY A 122 -6.82 -8.62 -6.07
N VAL A 123 -7.22 -7.83 -7.05
CA VAL A 123 -6.38 -6.85 -7.75
C VAL A 123 -6.86 -5.44 -7.44
N TYR A 124 -5.92 -4.60 -7.05
CA TYR A 124 -6.15 -3.24 -6.56
C TYR A 124 -5.35 -2.26 -7.42
N ALA A 125 -5.89 -1.06 -7.66
CA ALA A 125 -5.09 0.02 -8.21
C ALA A 125 -4.04 0.44 -7.17
N ARG A 126 -2.75 0.45 -7.56
CA ARG A 126 -1.62 0.73 -6.65
C ARG A 126 -1.48 2.22 -6.42
N VAL A 127 -1.72 2.69 -5.19
CA VAL A 127 -1.70 4.12 -4.85
C VAL A 127 -0.32 4.73 -5.03
N SER A 128 0.76 4.03 -4.66
CA SER A 128 2.13 4.51 -4.82
C SER A 128 2.49 4.83 -6.28
N TYR A 129 1.96 4.06 -7.24
CA TYR A 129 2.15 4.34 -8.67
C TYR A 129 1.48 5.64 -9.12
N PHE A 130 0.34 5.98 -8.53
CA PHE A 130 -0.45 7.15 -8.90
C PHE A 130 -0.20 8.38 -8.02
N ILE A 131 0.69 8.31 -7.03
CA ILE A 131 0.83 9.39 -6.03
C ILE A 131 1.15 10.74 -6.65
N ASP A 132 2.06 10.81 -7.60
CA ASP A 132 2.42 12.05 -8.30
C ASP A 132 1.25 12.64 -9.07
N TRP A 133 0.46 11.77 -9.72
CA TRP A 133 -0.75 12.20 -10.42
C TRP A 133 -1.80 12.71 -9.45
N ILE A 134 -2.02 12.02 -8.32
CA ILE A 134 -2.95 12.45 -7.27
C ILE A 134 -2.53 13.82 -6.73
N CYS A 135 -1.27 13.99 -6.34
CA CYS A 135 -0.75 15.25 -5.81
C CYS A 135 -0.90 16.41 -6.80
N SER A 136 -0.61 16.15 -8.08
CA SER A 136 -0.72 17.17 -9.13
C SER A 136 -2.16 17.59 -9.41
N ASN A 137 -3.13 16.68 -9.27
CA ASN A 137 -4.54 16.95 -9.54
C ASN A 137 -5.33 17.44 -8.32
N THR A 138 -4.75 17.41 -7.13
CA THR A 138 -5.33 17.93 -5.89
C THR A 138 -4.66 19.22 -5.41
N ASN A 139 -3.87 19.88 -6.28
CA ASN A 139 -3.05 21.04 -5.94
C ASN A 139 -2.10 20.83 -4.73
N GLY A 140 -1.74 19.60 -4.46
CA GLY A 140 -0.92 19.21 -3.33
C GLY A 140 -1.67 19.09 -1.99
N ASP A 141 -2.95 19.44 -1.93
CA ASP A 141 -3.72 19.45 -0.68
C ASP A 141 -3.76 18.07 0.01
N VAL A 142 -3.89 17.00 -0.78
CA VAL A 142 -3.92 15.63 -0.27
C VAL A 142 -2.53 15.16 0.17
N CYS A 143 -1.47 15.66 -0.45
CA CYS A 143 -0.10 15.17 -0.24
C CYS A 143 0.71 15.97 0.80
N ALA A 144 0.16 17.03 1.35
CA ALA A 144 0.86 17.84 2.33
C ALA A 144 1.07 17.10 3.66
N ASN A 145 0.05 16.33 4.10
CA ASN A 145 0.10 15.56 5.33
C ASN A 145 1.01 14.32 5.18
N GLU A 146 0.96 13.67 4.00
CA GLU A 146 1.83 12.54 3.66
C GLU A 146 3.29 12.97 3.67
N GLN A 147 3.60 14.13 3.08
CA GLN A 147 4.97 14.65 3.06
C GLN A 147 5.48 14.96 4.47
N GLU A 148 4.64 15.50 5.35
CA GLU A 148 5.00 15.74 6.76
C GLU A 148 5.26 14.43 7.49
N PHE A 149 4.38 13.42 7.34
CA PHE A 149 4.53 12.10 7.94
C PHE A 149 5.80 11.39 7.44
N CYS A 150 6.04 11.39 6.14
CA CYS A 150 7.19 10.75 5.53
C CYS A 150 8.50 11.41 5.96
N ASN A 151 8.56 12.74 5.96
CA ASN A 151 9.74 13.46 6.40
C ASN A 151 10.02 13.31 7.91
N ALA A 152 8.98 13.23 8.73
CA ALA A 152 9.14 13.08 10.19
C ALA A 152 9.78 11.73 10.57
N ASN A 153 9.59 10.71 9.75
CA ASN A 153 10.13 9.37 9.96
C ASN A 153 11.38 9.08 9.11
N ALA A 154 11.85 10.07 8.32
CA ALA A 154 13.02 9.91 7.47
C ALA A 154 14.32 10.05 8.27
N VAL A 155 15.15 9.03 8.23
CA VAL A 155 16.56 9.09 8.62
C VAL A 155 17.39 9.10 7.35
N PHE A 156 17.97 10.25 7.03
CA PHE A 156 18.81 10.39 5.84
C PHE A 156 20.21 9.82 6.07
N GLY A 157 20.77 9.18 5.06
CA GLY A 157 22.10 8.60 5.08
C GLY A 157 22.32 7.59 3.96
N CYS A 158 23.54 7.05 3.86
CA CYS A 158 23.83 6.00 2.88
C CYS A 158 23.11 4.70 3.23
N THR A 159 22.28 4.20 2.33
CA THR A 159 21.53 2.93 2.49
C THR A 159 22.19 1.73 1.82
N ASP A 160 23.32 1.90 1.14
CA ASP A 160 24.04 0.80 0.48
C ASP A 160 24.97 0.09 1.48
N PRO A 161 24.70 -1.21 1.80
CA PRO A 161 25.49 -1.96 2.76
C PRO A 161 26.96 -2.19 2.36
N ILE A 162 27.32 -1.97 1.08
CA ILE A 162 28.71 -2.08 0.60
C ILE A 162 29.49 -0.76 0.65
N ALA A 163 28.83 0.36 0.96
CA ALA A 163 29.47 1.65 1.15
C ALA A 163 30.20 1.71 2.49
N GLU A 164 31.33 2.46 2.55
CA GLU A 164 32.10 2.62 3.80
C GLU A 164 31.34 3.36 4.90
N ASN A 165 30.49 4.29 4.49
CA ASN A 165 29.68 5.12 5.37
C ASN A 165 28.22 4.64 5.46
N TYR A 166 27.99 3.33 5.23
CA TYR A 166 26.67 2.73 5.39
C TYR A 166 26.07 3.08 6.75
N ASN A 167 24.87 3.62 6.76
CA ASN A 167 24.11 3.94 7.96
C ASN A 167 22.96 2.95 8.13
N LEU A 168 23.05 2.04 9.09
CA LEU A 168 22.03 1.04 9.39
C LEU A 168 20.68 1.65 9.74
N ASP A 169 20.66 2.85 10.31
CA ASP A 169 19.45 3.56 10.71
C ASP A 169 18.87 4.42 9.58
N ALA A 170 19.57 4.56 8.43
CA ALA A 170 19.06 5.32 7.30
C ALA A 170 17.87 4.62 6.68
N THR A 171 16.78 5.37 6.51
CA THR A 171 15.55 4.95 5.84
C THR A 171 15.41 5.58 4.45
N LEU A 172 16.23 6.60 4.18
CA LEU A 172 16.32 7.26 2.87
C LEU A 172 17.78 7.48 2.47
N ASP A 173 18.11 7.10 1.25
CA ASP A 173 19.42 7.41 0.67
C ASP A 173 19.49 8.92 0.35
N ASP A 174 20.46 9.59 0.90
CA ASP A 174 20.73 11.01 0.68
C ASP A 174 21.82 11.24 -0.40
N GLY A 175 22.28 10.19 -1.05
CA GLY A 175 23.35 10.23 -2.05
C GLY A 175 24.75 10.37 -1.44
N SER A 176 24.88 10.20 -0.12
CA SER A 176 26.16 10.35 0.58
C SER A 176 27.05 9.11 0.55
N CYS A 177 26.63 8.03 -0.13
CA CYS A 177 27.37 6.76 -0.16
C CYS A 177 28.80 6.95 -0.69
N GLU A 178 29.79 6.54 0.12
CA GLU A 178 31.20 6.56 -0.21
C GLU A 178 31.72 5.15 -0.45
N TYR A 179 32.44 4.96 -1.57
CA TYR A 179 32.99 3.67 -1.94
C TYR A 179 34.52 3.75 -2.06
N ILE A 180 35.20 2.73 -1.52
CA ILE A 180 36.64 2.57 -1.82
C ILE A 180 36.77 2.18 -3.28
N LEU A 181 37.31 3.07 -4.07
CA LEU A 181 37.77 2.73 -5.42
C LEU A 181 38.98 1.80 -5.27
N GLY A 182 38.79 0.50 -5.45
CA GLY A 182 39.89 -0.47 -5.46
C GLY A 182 40.93 -0.06 -6.50
N CYS A 183 42.21 -0.14 -6.15
CA CYS A 183 43.28 -0.05 -7.12
C CYS A 183 43.09 -1.14 -8.18
N THR A 184 42.86 -0.75 -9.42
CA THR A 184 42.99 -1.68 -10.56
C THR A 184 44.47 -1.83 -10.82
N ASP A 185 45.06 -2.98 -10.43
CA ASP A 185 46.38 -3.42 -10.86
C ASP A 185 46.37 -3.78 -12.36
#